data_cd3aa3da15bfa6ecbc3ffcd5bd53759c
#
_entry.id   cd3aa3da15bfa6ecbc3ffcd5bd53759c
#
_cell.length_a   1.000
_cell.length_b   1.000
_cell.length_c   1.000
_cell.angle_alpha   90.00
_cell.angle_beta   90.00
_cell.angle_gamma   90.00
#
_symmetry.space_group_name_H-M   'P 1'
#
loop_
_entity.id
_entity.type
_entity.pdbx_description
1 polymer ?
#
loop_
_entity_poly.entity_id
_entity_poly.type
_entity_poly.pdbx_seq_one_letter_code
_entity_poly.pdbx_strand_id
1 'polypeptide(L)'
;QYTRHEILPAGEEDIAINFMILPEFFDVAYTMAGNNNVLADFLVNVLRQDEERGEYLHFKVAEVLQIQNLLENLIYSLVTGKGDQNRINQTTMGLIFLYLLESVQYAEMRLPNQYENMITMTTLDYIEQQYKTATLTELCEKLHLPMHMLSKMIRKNTGFNFKELLQRKRLNKSVELMSETDLPISDIIAAVGYENGSYFHRVFKERYHTTPRAFRVANGKEERVRL
;
A
#
# COMPACT_ATOMS: atom_id res chain seq x y z
N GLN A 1 -15.06 6.67 1.50
CA GLN A 1 -15.77 6.55 2.80
C GLN A 1 -17.24 6.28 2.52
N TYR A 2 -17.60 5.05 2.21
CA TYR A 2 -18.98 4.75 1.81
C TYR A 2 -19.70 3.85 2.82
N THR A 3 -19.00 3.37 3.85
CA THR A 3 -19.60 2.52 4.87
C THR A 3 -20.25 3.38 5.94
N ARG A 4 -21.56 3.26 6.09
CA ARG A 4 -22.27 3.84 7.24
C ARG A 4 -21.83 3.09 8.50
N HIS A 5 -21.32 3.82 9.46
CA HIS A 5 -21.04 3.31 10.80
C HIS A 5 -21.71 4.22 11.82
N GLU A 6 -22.24 3.61 12.84
CA GLU A 6 -22.76 4.29 14.02
C GLU A 6 -21.72 4.19 15.12
N ILE A 7 -21.30 5.32 15.64
CA ILE A 7 -20.39 5.38 16.77
C ILE A 7 -21.29 5.58 18.01
N LEU A 8 -21.25 4.64 18.91
CA LEU A 8 -21.91 4.80 20.22
C LEU A 8 -21.28 6.00 20.95
N PRO A 9 -22.06 6.71 21.78
CA PRO A 9 -21.52 7.80 22.58
C PRO A 9 -20.30 7.34 23.36
N ALA A 10 -19.18 8.04 23.20
CA ALA A 10 -17.98 7.81 23.98
C ALA A 10 -18.20 8.24 25.42
N GLY A 11 -17.56 7.58 26.37
CA GLY A 11 -17.48 8.03 27.74
C GLY A 11 -16.63 9.31 27.86
N GLU A 12 -16.68 9.97 29.02
CA GLU A 12 -15.90 11.21 29.24
C GLU A 12 -14.37 11.01 29.15
N GLU A 13 -13.91 9.79 29.36
CA GLU A 13 -12.49 9.38 29.33
C GLU A 13 -12.06 8.77 27.96
N ASP A 14 -13.00 8.59 27.03
CA ASP A 14 -12.72 7.92 25.77
C ASP A 14 -12.14 8.91 24.73
N ILE A 15 -11.04 8.52 24.11
CA ILE A 15 -10.44 9.24 22.98
C ILE A 15 -10.55 8.38 21.73
N ALA A 16 -11.30 8.84 20.73
CA ALA A 16 -11.41 8.19 19.43
C ALA A 16 -10.53 8.91 18.40
N ILE A 17 -9.64 8.17 17.75
CA ILE A 17 -8.76 8.70 16.71
C ILE A 17 -9.02 7.93 15.42
N ASN A 18 -9.36 8.67 14.36
CA ASN A 18 -9.57 8.12 13.03
C ASN A 18 -8.38 8.39 12.14
N PHE A 19 -7.69 7.33 11.69
CA PHE A 19 -6.65 7.43 10.68
C PHE A 19 -7.25 7.18 9.29
N MET A 20 -7.12 8.14 8.39
CA MET A 20 -7.40 7.93 6.97
C MET A 20 -6.13 7.50 6.26
N ILE A 21 -6.11 6.27 5.78
CA ILE A 21 -4.97 5.72 5.04
C ILE A 21 -5.24 5.90 3.55
N LEU A 22 -4.35 6.60 2.86
CA LEU A 22 -4.46 6.80 1.43
C LEU A 22 -4.15 5.50 0.66
N PRO A 23 -4.75 5.29 -0.53
CA PRO A 23 -4.49 4.10 -1.36
C PRO A 23 -3.00 3.88 -1.67
N GLU A 24 -2.20 4.95 -1.71
CA GLU A 24 -0.75 4.86 -1.94
C GLU A 24 0.00 4.15 -0.81
N PHE A 25 -0.55 4.17 0.39
CA PHE A 25 0.02 3.44 1.53
C PHE A 25 -0.21 1.93 1.43
N PHE A 26 -1.17 1.49 0.61
CA PHE A 26 -1.49 0.07 0.46
C PHE A 26 -0.28 -0.77 0.07
N ASP A 27 0.51 -0.32 -0.90
CA ASP A 27 1.70 -1.04 -1.37
C ASP A 27 2.71 -1.24 -0.23
N VAL A 28 2.88 -0.22 0.63
CA VAL A 28 3.77 -0.28 1.80
C VAL A 28 3.21 -1.21 2.86
N ALA A 29 1.94 -1.08 3.20
CA ALA A 29 1.27 -1.92 4.19
C ALA A 29 1.26 -3.40 3.77
N TYR A 30 1.00 -3.68 2.49
CA TYR A 30 1.02 -5.03 1.93
C TYR A 30 2.42 -5.64 1.97
N THR A 31 3.44 -4.88 1.58
CA THR A 31 4.84 -5.34 1.62
C THR A 31 5.28 -5.66 3.06
N MET A 32 4.88 -4.84 4.04
CA MET A 32 5.21 -5.05 5.45
C MET A 32 4.41 -6.18 6.09
N ALA A 33 3.12 -6.29 5.75
CA ALA A 33 2.24 -7.34 6.30
C ALA A 33 2.62 -8.73 5.80
N GLY A 34 3.26 -8.84 4.63
CA GLY A 34 3.50 -10.12 3.96
C GLY A 34 2.22 -10.72 3.37
N ASN A 35 2.37 -11.90 2.76
CA ASN A 35 1.29 -12.56 2.03
C ASN A 35 0.54 -13.56 2.90
N ASN A 36 -0.71 -13.83 2.51
CA ASN A 36 -1.51 -14.93 3.07
C ASN A 36 -1.81 -14.80 4.57
N ASN A 37 -2.22 -13.60 4.99
CA ASN A 37 -2.65 -13.33 6.37
C ASN A 37 -3.93 -12.48 6.41
N VAL A 38 -4.57 -12.44 7.59
CA VAL A 38 -5.85 -11.76 7.84
C VAL A 38 -5.83 -10.28 7.47
N LEU A 39 -4.74 -9.59 7.76
CA LEU A 39 -4.63 -8.16 7.47
C LEU A 39 -4.46 -7.90 5.97
N ALA A 40 -3.70 -8.74 5.26
CA ALA A 40 -3.58 -8.67 3.81
C ALA A 40 -4.94 -8.92 3.15
N ASP A 41 -5.71 -9.92 3.59
CA ASP A 41 -7.08 -10.17 3.14
C ASP A 41 -7.99 -8.96 3.38
N PHE A 42 -7.91 -8.35 4.55
CA PHE A 42 -8.65 -7.14 4.87
C PHE A 42 -8.26 -5.95 3.97
N LEU A 43 -6.96 -5.72 3.76
CA LEU A 43 -6.46 -4.65 2.90
C LEU A 43 -6.94 -4.83 1.45
N VAL A 44 -6.96 -6.07 0.94
CA VAL A 44 -7.55 -6.40 -0.36
C VAL A 44 -9.05 -6.07 -0.38
N ASN A 45 -9.78 -6.42 0.67
CA ASN A 45 -11.21 -6.15 0.77
C ASN A 45 -11.53 -4.65 0.87
N VAL A 46 -10.74 -3.88 1.60
CA VAL A 46 -10.88 -2.40 1.68
C VAL A 46 -10.72 -1.73 0.32
N LEU A 47 -9.88 -2.29 -0.57
CA LEU A 47 -9.72 -1.77 -1.93
C LEU A 47 -10.96 -1.99 -2.82
N ARG A 48 -11.84 -2.95 -2.46
CA ARG A 48 -13.00 -3.30 -3.28
C ARG A 48 -14.02 -2.18 -3.41
N GLN A 49 -14.05 -1.22 -2.50
CA GLN A 49 -15.04 -0.13 -2.47
C GLN A 49 -16.51 -0.64 -2.59
N ASP A 50 -16.79 -1.85 -2.11
CA ASP A 50 -18.11 -2.44 -2.22
C ASP A 50 -19.01 -1.79 -1.16
N GLU A 51 -19.88 -0.87 -1.59
CA GLU A 51 -20.73 -0.03 -0.74
C GLU A 51 -21.72 -0.83 0.14
N GLU A 52 -21.98 -2.08 -0.21
CA GLU A 52 -22.98 -2.90 0.47
C GLU A 52 -22.45 -3.71 1.66
N ARG A 53 -21.12 -3.79 1.86
CA ARG A 53 -20.53 -4.62 2.90
C ARG A 53 -19.47 -3.85 3.68
N GLY A 54 -19.90 -3.23 4.75
CA GLY A 54 -18.99 -2.67 5.76
C GLY A 54 -18.18 -3.78 6.42
N GLU A 55 -16.98 -4.03 5.92
CA GLU A 55 -16.03 -4.93 6.58
C GLU A 55 -15.21 -4.13 7.58
N TYR A 56 -14.98 -4.69 8.74
CA TYR A 56 -14.10 -4.12 9.75
C TYR A 56 -13.28 -5.22 10.43
N LEU A 57 -12.11 -4.87 10.87
CA LEU A 57 -11.30 -5.66 11.78
C LEU A 57 -11.30 -4.98 13.15
N HIS A 58 -11.72 -5.69 14.15
CA HIS A 58 -11.67 -5.23 15.54
C HIS A 58 -10.58 -5.99 16.28
N PHE A 59 -9.51 -5.29 16.62
CA PHE A 59 -8.42 -5.83 17.41
C PHE A 59 -8.57 -5.40 18.88
N LYS A 60 -8.69 -6.36 19.77
CA LYS A 60 -8.72 -6.12 21.23
C LYS A 60 -7.29 -6.03 21.75
N VAL A 61 -6.62 -4.93 21.48
CA VAL A 61 -5.18 -4.73 21.78
C VAL A 61 -4.93 -3.60 22.78
N ALA A 62 -5.92 -3.23 23.57
CA ALA A 62 -5.81 -2.17 24.56
C ALA A 62 -4.69 -2.41 25.59
N GLU A 63 -4.32 -3.66 25.86
CA GLU A 63 -3.25 -4.02 26.79
C GLU A 63 -1.91 -4.31 26.11
N VAL A 64 -1.83 -4.17 24.78
CA VAL A 64 -0.59 -4.40 24.03
C VAL A 64 0.24 -3.12 24.02
N LEU A 65 1.14 -2.99 24.98
CA LEU A 65 1.95 -1.79 25.23
C LEU A 65 2.72 -1.34 23.98
N GLN A 66 3.21 -2.26 23.16
CA GLN A 66 3.95 -1.96 21.92
C GLN A 66 3.07 -1.19 20.93
N ILE A 67 1.80 -1.60 20.77
CA ILE A 67 0.84 -0.92 19.89
C ILE A 67 0.48 0.45 20.46
N GLN A 68 0.24 0.56 21.77
CA GLN A 68 -0.06 1.83 22.42
C GLN A 68 1.06 2.85 22.22
N ASN A 69 2.30 2.47 22.51
CA ASN A 69 3.47 3.34 22.35
C ASN A 69 3.66 3.80 20.91
N LEU A 70 3.46 2.92 19.93
CA LEU A 70 3.55 3.27 18.51
C LEU A 70 2.45 4.23 18.08
N LEU A 71 1.22 4.03 18.57
CA LEU A 71 0.09 4.93 18.30
C LEU A 71 0.32 6.31 18.91
N GLU A 72 0.76 6.38 20.16
CA GLU A 72 1.09 7.65 20.81
C GLU A 72 2.18 8.41 20.08
N ASN A 73 3.26 7.74 19.69
CA ASN A 73 4.33 8.34 18.90
C ASN A 73 3.86 8.85 17.54
N LEU A 74 3.01 8.07 16.85
CA LEU A 74 2.44 8.46 15.56
C LEU A 74 1.55 9.70 15.71
N ILE A 75 0.67 9.71 16.70
CA ILE A 75 -0.23 10.84 17.01
C ILE A 75 0.60 12.08 17.33
N TYR A 76 1.59 11.94 18.21
CA TYR A 76 2.47 13.05 18.56
C TYR A 76 3.19 13.62 17.34
N SER A 77 3.71 12.76 16.46
CA SER A 77 4.37 13.14 15.23
C SER A 77 3.43 13.90 14.29
N LEU A 78 2.20 13.42 14.13
CA LEU A 78 1.20 14.05 13.25
C LEU A 78 0.70 15.40 13.78
N VAL A 79 0.55 15.53 15.11
CA VAL A 79 0.05 16.75 15.75
C VAL A 79 1.13 17.83 15.82
N THR A 80 2.38 17.45 16.12
CA THR A 80 3.47 18.43 16.29
C THR A 80 4.07 18.91 14.99
N GLY A 81 3.93 18.14 13.89
CA GLY A 81 4.23 18.58 12.52
C GLY A 81 5.65 19.10 12.27
N LYS A 82 6.65 18.70 13.03
CA LYS A 82 8.03 19.18 12.90
C LYS A 82 8.79 18.38 11.84
N GLY A 83 8.90 18.96 10.64
CA GLY A 83 9.74 18.44 9.55
C GLY A 83 9.07 17.36 8.69
N ASP A 84 9.79 16.87 7.68
CA ASP A 84 9.34 15.77 6.82
C ASP A 84 9.47 14.43 7.57
N GLN A 85 8.44 14.09 8.36
CA GLN A 85 8.37 12.84 9.11
C GLN A 85 7.57 11.76 8.36
N ASN A 86 7.24 11.98 7.09
CA ASN A 86 6.41 11.05 6.32
C ASN A 86 6.98 9.62 6.34
N ARG A 87 8.29 9.46 6.19
CA ARG A 87 8.94 8.14 6.20
C ARG A 87 8.87 7.48 7.58
N ILE A 88 9.06 8.25 8.65
CA ILE A 88 8.94 7.77 10.04
C ILE A 88 7.49 7.34 10.30
N ASN A 89 6.52 8.16 9.94
CA ASN A 89 5.11 7.87 10.15
C ASN A 89 4.65 6.64 9.35
N GLN A 90 5.12 6.47 8.11
CA GLN A 90 4.88 5.28 7.30
C GLN A 90 5.47 4.01 7.94
N THR A 91 6.71 4.09 8.43
CA THR A 91 7.36 2.96 9.10
C THR A 91 6.66 2.61 10.40
N THR A 92 6.29 3.62 11.20
CA THR A 92 5.54 3.43 12.46
C THR A 92 4.19 2.76 12.19
N MET A 93 3.46 3.20 11.17
CA MET A 93 2.20 2.57 10.77
C MET A 93 2.42 1.12 10.31
N GLY A 94 3.50 0.85 9.56
CA GLY A 94 3.86 -0.51 9.17
C GLY A 94 4.14 -1.41 10.38
N LEU A 95 4.86 -0.91 11.39
CA LEU A 95 5.10 -1.63 12.64
C LEU A 95 3.79 -1.91 13.40
N ILE A 96 2.87 -0.95 13.44
CA ILE A 96 1.55 -1.15 14.03
C ILE A 96 0.84 -2.32 13.32
N PHE A 97 0.86 -2.36 11.99
CA PHE A 97 0.29 -3.48 11.24
C PHE A 97 0.95 -4.82 11.55
N LEU A 98 2.26 -4.88 11.70
CA LEU A 98 2.96 -6.12 12.07
C LEU A 98 2.54 -6.60 13.45
N TYR A 99 2.45 -5.71 14.44
CA TYR A 99 1.95 -6.08 15.78
C TYR A 99 0.48 -6.48 15.78
N LEU A 100 -0.36 -5.85 14.95
CA LEU A 100 -1.75 -6.27 14.76
C LEU A 100 -1.82 -7.68 14.17
N LEU A 101 -0.91 -8.04 13.23
CA LEU A 101 -0.82 -9.40 12.69
C LEU A 101 -0.44 -10.42 13.75
N GLU A 102 0.51 -10.13 14.61
CA GLU A 102 0.87 -11.00 15.73
C GLU A 102 -0.31 -11.16 16.71
N SER A 103 -1.18 -10.15 16.76
CA SER A 103 -2.36 -10.12 17.62
C SER A 103 -3.63 -10.68 16.97
N VAL A 104 -3.52 -11.34 15.82
CA VAL A 104 -4.68 -11.87 15.05
C VAL A 104 -5.58 -12.79 15.87
N GLN A 105 -5.03 -13.53 16.85
CA GLN A 105 -5.82 -14.34 17.78
C GLN A 105 -6.84 -13.53 18.61
N TYR A 106 -6.68 -12.21 18.68
CA TYR A 106 -7.59 -11.27 19.35
C TYR A 106 -8.49 -10.51 18.36
N ALA A 107 -8.41 -10.84 17.07
CA ALA A 107 -9.22 -10.18 16.06
C ALA A 107 -10.54 -10.91 15.84
N GLU A 108 -11.64 -10.17 15.81
CA GLU A 108 -12.96 -10.63 15.38
C GLU A 108 -13.16 -10.27 13.92
N MET A 109 -13.37 -11.28 13.06
CA MET A 109 -13.46 -11.09 11.62
C MET A 109 -14.62 -11.84 10.96
N ARG A 110 -15.26 -11.19 9.98
CA ARG A 110 -16.12 -11.84 8.97
C ARG A 110 -15.55 -11.59 7.58
N LEU A 111 -15.05 -12.62 6.93
CA LEU A 111 -14.58 -12.56 5.54
C LEU A 111 -15.55 -13.30 4.60
N PRO A 112 -16.18 -12.61 3.66
CA PRO A 112 -16.79 -13.26 2.49
C PRO A 112 -15.77 -13.38 1.35
N ASN A 113 -15.83 -14.51 0.61
CA ASN A 113 -15.07 -14.77 -0.63
C ASN A 113 -13.57 -15.07 -0.51
N GLN A 114 -13.20 -16.03 0.33
CA GLN A 114 -11.81 -16.51 0.48
C GLN A 114 -11.07 -16.78 -0.85
N TYR A 115 -11.74 -17.36 -1.84
CA TYR A 115 -11.13 -17.68 -3.14
C TYR A 115 -10.73 -16.45 -3.94
N GLU A 116 -11.65 -15.47 -4.08
CA GLU A 116 -11.36 -14.23 -4.82
C GLU A 116 -10.24 -13.42 -4.13
N ASN A 117 -10.19 -13.45 -2.80
CA ASN A 117 -9.14 -12.80 -2.02
C ASN A 117 -7.80 -13.45 -2.30
N MET A 118 -7.72 -14.79 -2.24
CA MET A 118 -6.52 -15.54 -2.54
C MET A 118 -5.98 -15.22 -3.96
N ILE A 119 -6.85 -15.19 -4.97
CA ILE A 119 -6.46 -14.82 -6.33
C ILE A 119 -5.92 -13.40 -6.41
N THR A 120 -6.56 -12.47 -5.70
CA THR A 120 -6.11 -11.06 -5.68
C THR A 120 -4.75 -10.92 -5.00
N MET A 121 -4.56 -11.59 -3.87
CA MET A 121 -3.27 -11.61 -3.16
C MET A 121 -2.17 -12.22 -4.00
N THR A 122 -2.43 -13.38 -4.64
CA THR A 122 -1.48 -13.99 -5.57
C THR A 122 -1.11 -13.06 -6.72
N THR A 123 -2.07 -12.25 -7.19
CA THR A 123 -1.84 -11.24 -8.23
C THR A 123 -0.90 -10.13 -7.74
N LEU A 124 -1.16 -9.61 -6.53
CA LEU A 124 -0.34 -8.55 -5.95
C LEU A 124 1.08 -9.04 -5.66
N ASP A 125 1.20 -10.25 -5.13
CA ASP A 125 2.49 -10.90 -4.87
C ASP A 125 3.28 -11.15 -6.16
N TYR A 126 2.62 -11.62 -7.21
CA TYR A 126 3.25 -11.79 -8.52
C TYR A 126 3.77 -10.45 -9.06
N ILE A 127 2.98 -9.38 -8.96
CA ILE A 127 3.42 -8.04 -9.35
C ILE A 127 4.60 -7.57 -8.48
N GLU A 128 4.53 -7.80 -7.17
CA GLU A 128 5.60 -7.42 -6.23
C GLU A 128 6.94 -8.04 -6.60
N GLN A 129 6.93 -9.35 -6.87
CA GLN A 129 8.15 -10.11 -7.14
C GLN A 129 8.66 -9.94 -8.58
N GLN A 130 7.77 -9.77 -9.55
CA GLN A 130 8.12 -9.80 -10.96
C GLN A 130 7.77 -8.52 -11.74
N TYR A 131 7.62 -7.37 -11.08
CA TYR A 131 7.17 -6.13 -11.70
C TYR A 131 7.92 -5.72 -12.97
N LYS A 132 9.16 -6.15 -13.16
CA LYS A 132 9.94 -5.82 -14.38
C LYS A 132 9.37 -6.47 -15.62
N THR A 133 8.94 -7.71 -15.51
CA THR A 133 8.53 -8.57 -16.63
C THR A 133 7.11 -9.08 -16.55
N ALA A 134 6.41 -8.81 -15.45
CA ALA A 134 5.07 -9.33 -15.17
C ALA A 134 4.08 -9.07 -16.31
N THR A 135 3.36 -10.11 -16.71
CA THR A 135 2.27 -10.04 -17.69
C THR A 135 1.01 -10.71 -17.17
N LEU A 136 -0.15 -10.21 -17.60
CA LEU A 136 -1.42 -10.84 -17.23
C LEU A 136 -1.56 -12.24 -17.84
N THR A 137 -1.00 -12.47 -19.02
CA THR A 137 -1.02 -13.77 -19.71
C THR A 137 -0.32 -14.83 -18.87
N GLU A 138 0.90 -14.56 -18.44
CA GLU A 138 1.68 -15.48 -17.59
C GLU A 138 0.95 -15.77 -16.26
N LEU A 139 0.35 -14.75 -15.66
CA LEU A 139 -0.42 -14.94 -14.43
C LEU A 139 -1.67 -15.81 -14.67
N CYS A 140 -2.36 -15.65 -15.79
CA CYS A 140 -3.48 -16.51 -16.18
C CYS A 140 -3.04 -17.99 -16.30
N GLU A 141 -1.89 -18.22 -16.93
CA GLU A 141 -1.33 -19.57 -17.07
C GLU A 141 -0.99 -20.18 -15.69
N LYS A 142 -0.33 -19.42 -14.83
CA LYS A 142 0.00 -19.87 -13.46
C LYS A 142 -1.21 -20.19 -12.61
N LEU A 143 -2.28 -19.42 -12.74
CA LEU A 143 -3.51 -19.59 -11.96
C LEU A 143 -4.52 -20.51 -12.63
N HIS A 144 -4.24 -20.99 -13.85
CA HIS A 144 -5.19 -21.76 -14.69
C HIS A 144 -6.55 -21.08 -14.83
N LEU A 145 -6.56 -19.74 -14.95
CA LEU A 145 -7.77 -18.93 -15.07
C LEU A 145 -7.87 -18.24 -16.43
N PRO A 146 -9.06 -18.19 -17.04
CA PRO A 146 -9.28 -17.37 -18.21
C PRO A 146 -9.03 -15.89 -17.92
N MET A 147 -8.39 -15.18 -18.87
CA MET A 147 -8.00 -13.77 -18.72
C MET A 147 -9.17 -12.85 -18.34
N HIS A 148 -10.36 -13.07 -18.93
CA HIS A 148 -11.53 -12.26 -18.64
C HIS A 148 -12.03 -12.43 -17.19
N MET A 149 -11.93 -13.66 -16.64
CA MET A 149 -12.28 -13.93 -15.25
C MET A 149 -11.27 -13.26 -14.30
N LEU A 150 -9.97 -13.48 -14.53
CA LEU A 150 -8.92 -12.90 -13.71
C LEU A 150 -8.99 -11.36 -13.74
N SER A 151 -9.14 -10.75 -14.92
CA SER A 151 -9.27 -9.29 -15.04
C SER A 151 -10.49 -8.74 -14.30
N LYS A 152 -11.63 -9.45 -14.35
CA LYS A 152 -12.85 -9.07 -13.63
C LYS A 152 -12.64 -9.16 -12.11
N MET A 153 -12.02 -10.25 -11.62
CA MET A 153 -11.72 -10.44 -10.20
C MET A 153 -10.78 -9.38 -9.67
N ILE A 154 -9.66 -9.13 -10.39
CA ILE A 154 -8.69 -8.11 -10.00
C ILE A 154 -9.39 -6.74 -9.90
N ARG A 155 -10.13 -6.34 -10.93
CA ARG A 155 -10.80 -5.04 -10.95
C ARG A 155 -11.88 -4.92 -9.88
N LYS A 156 -12.68 -5.98 -9.67
CA LYS A 156 -13.69 -6.03 -8.61
C LYS A 156 -13.08 -5.86 -7.24
N ASN A 157 -11.93 -6.51 -7.00
CA ASN A 157 -11.34 -6.60 -5.67
C ASN A 157 -10.39 -5.43 -5.34
N THR A 158 -9.73 -4.83 -6.35
CA THR A 158 -8.74 -3.78 -6.14
C THR A 158 -9.19 -2.40 -6.62
N GLY A 159 -10.29 -2.32 -7.39
CA GLY A 159 -10.69 -1.11 -8.11
C GLY A 159 -9.82 -0.81 -9.33
N PHE A 160 -8.69 -1.49 -9.52
CA PHE A 160 -7.71 -1.27 -10.58
C PHE A 160 -7.64 -2.48 -11.52
N ASN A 161 -7.25 -2.25 -12.78
CA ASN A 161 -6.87 -3.35 -13.65
C ASN A 161 -5.39 -3.76 -13.41
N PHE A 162 -4.99 -4.92 -13.92
CA PHE A 162 -3.62 -5.44 -13.76
C PHE A 162 -2.55 -4.46 -14.24
N LYS A 163 -2.78 -3.78 -15.36
CA LYS A 163 -1.84 -2.81 -15.92
C LYS A 163 -1.66 -1.60 -15.01
N GLU A 164 -2.73 -1.12 -14.39
CA GLU A 164 -2.70 -0.02 -13.43
C GLU A 164 -1.93 -0.42 -12.16
N LEU A 165 -2.18 -1.62 -11.63
CA LEU A 165 -1.44 -2.14 -10.47
C LEU A 165 0.05 -2.26 -10.77
N LEU A 166 0.40 -2.86 -11.92
CA LEU A 166 1.79 -2.99 -12.36
C LEU A 166 2.47 -1.64 -12.55
N GLN A 167 1.78 -0.68 -13.17
CA GLN A 167 2.27 0.67 -13.36
C GLN A 167 2.54 1.37 -12.02
N ARG A 168 1.62 1.25 -11.07
CA ARG A 168 1.80 1.80 -9.72
C ARG A 168 3.04 1.23 -9.04
N LYS A 169 3.21 -0.11 -9.08
CA LYS A 169 4.39 -0.77 -8.51
C LYS A 169 5.69 -0.28 -9.14
N ARG A 170 5.76 -0.22 -10.46
CA ARG A 170 6.95 0.27 -11.19
C ARG A 170 7.28 1.72 -10.85
N LEU A 171 6.27 2.59 -10.77
CA LEU A 171 6.46 3.99 -10.40
C LEU A 171 6.93 4.14 -8.96
N ASN A 172 6.34 3.41 -8.00
CA ASN A 172 6.77 3.43 -6.61
C ASN A 172 8.23 2.97 -6.49
N LYS A 173 8.59 1.88 -7.18
CA LYS A 173 9.99 1.39 -7.21
C LYS A 173 10.95 2.38 -7.86
N SER A 174 10.50 3.13 -8.87
CA SER A 174 11.32 4.19 -9.46
C SER A 174 11.60 5.33 -8.48
N VAL A 175 10.63 5.71 -7.66
CA VAL A 175 10.80 6.72 -6.61
C VAL A 175 11.79 6.23 -5.54
N GLU A 176 11.67 4.99 -5.10
CA GLU A 176 12.62 4.36 -4.17
C GLU A 176 14.06 4.42 -4.72
N LEU A 177 14.27 3.96 -5.98
CA LEU A 177 15.58 4.02 -6.61
C LEU A 177 16.10 5.45 -6.79
N MET A 178 15.23 6.42 -7.07
CA MET A 178 15.62 7.83 -7.15
C MET A 178 16.09 8.40 -5.80
N SER A 179 15.52 7.91 -4.70
CA SER A 179 15.84 8.38 -3.35
C SER A 179 17.06 7.68 -2.76
N GLU A 180 17.30 6.42 -3.12
CA GLU A 180 18.32 5.56 -2.51
C GLU A 180 19.59 5.46 -3.32
N THR A 181 19.55 5.82 -4.63
CA THR A 181 20.68 5.64 -5.55
C THR A 181 20.95 6.89 -6.37
N ASP A 182 22.18 6.97 -6.91
CA ASP A 182 22.61 8.01 -7.86
C ASP A 182 22.47 7.55 -9.32
N LEU A 183 21.74 6.46 -9.58
CA LEU A 183 21.55 5.92 -10.94
C LEU A 183 20.95 6.99 -11.86
N PRO A 184 21.40 7.10 -13.12
CA PRO A 184 20.74 7.94 -14.13
C PRO A 184 19.25 7.60 -14.25
N ILE A 185 18.42 8.60 -14.56
CA ILE A 185 16.98 8.37 -14.74
C ILE A 185 16.69 7.34 -15.84
N SER A 186 17.49 7.34 -16.93
CA SER A 186 17.41 6.33 -17.99
C SER A 186 17.56 4.90 -17.46
N ASP A 187 18.51 4.71 -16.54
CA ASP A 187 18.83 3.38 -15.99
C ASP A 187 17.74 2.93 -15.01
N ILE A 188 17.20 3.88 -14.24
CA ILE A 188 16.04 3.60 -13.39
C ILE A 188 14.81 3.19 -14.21
N ILE A 189 14.54 3.89 -15.33
CA ILE A 189 13.45 3.54 -16.25
C ILE A 189 13.58 2.09 -16.71
N ALA A 190 14.76 1.70 -17.17
CA ALA A 190 15.05 0.32 -17.59
C ALA A 190 14.97 -0.66 -16.41
N ALA A 191 15.52 -0.29 -15.24
CA ALA A 191 15.53 -1.12 -14.04
C ALA A 191 14.14 -1.45 -13.51
N VAL A 192 13.17 -0.55 -13.72
CA VAL A 192 11.78 -0.80 -13.30
C VAL A 192 10.89 -1.40 -14.39
N GLY A 193 11.46 -1.78 -15.54
CA GLY A 193 10.78 -2.53 -16.59
C GLY A 193 10.04 -1.68 -17.63
N TYR A 194 10.45 -0.42 -17.85
CA TYR A 194 9.95 0.38 -18.97
C TYR A 194 10.96 0.39 -20.11
N GLU A 195 10.50 0.02 -21.31
CA GLU A 195 11.27 0.12 -22.56
C GLU A 195 11.17 1.51 -23.18
N ASN A 196 10.05 2.20 -22.98
CA ASN A 196 9.78 3.52 -23.54
C ASN A 196 9.86 4.61 -22.47
N GLY A 197 10.97 5.37 -22.51
CA GLY A 197 11.21 6.47 -21.57
C GLY A 197 10.19 7.60 -21.68
N SER A 198 9.70 7.93 -22.89
CA SER A 198 8.69 8.99 -23.06
C SER A 198 7.36 8.60 -22.39
N TYR A 199 6.98 7.32 -22.51
CA TYR A 199 5.80 6.80 -21.82
C TYR A 199 5.98 6.88 -20.30
N PHE A 200 7.14 6.46 -19.78
CA PHE A 200 7.44 6.56 -18.34
C PHE A 200 7.35 8.01 -17.85
N HIS A 201 7.98 8.96 -18.54
CA HIS A 201 7.93 10.38 -18.15
C HIS A 201 6.50 10.92 -18.08
N ARG A 202 5.65 10.53 -19.02
CA ARG A 202 4.24 10.92 -19.05
C ARG A 202 3.48 10.38 -17.83
N VAL A 203 3.53 9.06 -17.60
CA VAL A 203 2.78 8.42 -16.49
C VAL A 203 3.32 8.82 -15.12
N PHE A 204 4.62 9.10 -15.02
CA PHE A 204 5.23 9.63 -13.80
C PHE A 204 4.68 11.03 -13.50
N LYS A 205 4.65 11.92 -14.52
CA LYS A 205 4.11 13.27 -14.35
C LYS A 205 2.62 13.27 -14.05
N GLU A 206 1.84 12.37 -14.65
CA GLU A 206 0.42 12.19 -14.34
C GLU A 206 0.20 11.83 -12.85
N ARG A 207 1.06 10.97 -12.29
CA ARG A 207 0.91 10.49 -10.91
C ARG A 207 1.47 11.45 -9.85
N TYR A 208 2.66 12.01 -10.10
CA TYR A 208 3.39 12.82 -9.10
C TYR A 208 3.36 14.32 -9.39
N HIS A 209 2.69 14.76 -10.46
CA HIS A 209 2.55 16.16 -10.88
C HIS A 209 3.88 16.87 -11.13
N THR A 210 4.97 16.11 -11.29
CA THR A 210 6.32 16.63 -11.53
C THR A 210 7.11 15.69 -12.45
N THR A 211 8.24 16.15 -12.97
CA THR A 211 9.12 15.28 -13.77
C THR A 211 10.01 14.42 -12.86
N PRO A 212 10.47 13.23 -13.30
CA PRO A 212 11.40 12.40 -12.53
C PRO A 212 12.65 13.16 -12.07
N ARG A 213 13.21 14.02 -12.91
CA ARG A 213 14.38 14.83 -12.57
C ARG A 213 14.07 15.86 -11.48
N ALA A 214 12.96 16.59 -11.62
CA ALA A 214 12.54 17.56 -10.62
C ALA A 214 12.17 16.89 -9.29
N PHE A 215 11.52 15.72 -9.35
CA PHE A 215 11.21 14.90 -8.19
C PHE A 215 12.48 14.51 -7.42
N ARG A 216 13.53 14.04 -8.12
CA ARG A 216 14.81 13.68 -7.52
C ARG A 216 15.47 14.89 -6.84
N VAL A 217 15.47 16.05 -7.49
CA VAL A 217 16.06 17.28 -6.91
C VAL A 217 15.31 17.70 -5.64
N ALA A 218 13.98 17.61 -5.65
CA ALA A 218 13.15 18.00 -4.50
C ALA A 218 13.24 17.02 -3.32
N ASN A 219 13.42 15.70 -3.60
CA ASN A 219 13.46 14.65 -2.58
C ASN A 219 14.83 13.96 -2.48
N GLY A 220 15.76 14.28 -3.36
CA GLY A 220 17.15 13.87 -3.28
C GLY A 220 17.85 14.66 -2.18
N LYS A 221 18.65 13.97 -1.39
CA LYS A 221 19.55 14.55 -0.39
C LYS A 221 20.07 15.88 -0.89
N GLU A 222 19.79 16.93 -0.08
CA GLU A 222 20.54 18.17 -0.15
C GLU A 222 22.02 17.85 -0.39
N GLU A 223 22.62 18.59 -1.30
CA GLU A 223 24.02 18.52 -1.65
C GLU A 223 24.87 18.01 -0.48
N ARG A 224 25.56 16.90 -0.69
CA ARG A 224 26.80 16.70 0.03
C ARG A 224 27.67 17.88 -0.35
N VAL A 225 27.67 18.85 0.54
CA VAL A 225 28.56 20.00 0.55
C VAL A 225 29.93 19.50 0.11
N ARG A 226 30.41 20.02 -1.01
CA ARG A 226 31.80 19.92 -1.40
C ARG A 226 32.63 20.53 -0.27
N LEU A 227 33.34 19.70 0.45
CA LEU A 227 34.54 20.08 1.13
C LEU A 227 35.73 19.67 0.28
#